data_3ea0b0fde5e9a317dd52ba5cc538bc1c
#
_entry.id   3ea0b0fde5e9a317dd52ba5cc538bc1c
#
_cell.length_a   1.000
_cell.length_b   1.000
_cell.length_c   1.000
_cell.angle_alpha   90.00
_cell.angle_beta   90.00
_cell.angle_gamma   90.00
#
_symmetry.space_group_name_H-M   'P 1'
#
loop_
_entity.id
_entity.type
_entity.pdbx_description
1 polymer ?
#
loop_
_entity_poly.entity_id
_entity_poly.type
_entity_poly.pdbx_seq_one_letter_code
_entity_poly.pdbx_strand_id
1 'polypeptide(L)'
;VPLIRIYTSKGPKSLGTAYSQFMEYKTRVPVCGAILLSEDWTRCVLVKGWGKSASWTFPKGKINQHESQRDCAVREVLEETGYNAGTLLPAESKDYFELTQREQKIRLYVVPGVPNDTSFETQTRREISRIEWFRLTDLPTLKKPQNPAPELGGKFYNVMPFVMRLKRWIQANKRTHPHRPPPQQPSQPAQGSSVNLDVLFGSASTSAA
;
A
#
# COMPACT_ATOMS: atom_id res chain seq x y z
N VAL A 1 17.92 17.73 4.75
CA VAL A 1 17.05 18.59 5.56
C VAL A 1 17.09 20.00 4.98
N PRO A 2 16.08 20.47 4.20
CA PRO A 2 16.18 21.78 3.52
C PRO A 2 15.91 22.99 4.43
N LEU A 3 15.57 22.81 5.68
CA LEU A 3 15.28 23.88 6.63
C LEU A 3 16.49 24.78 6.95
N ILE A 4 17.70 24.25 6.87
CA ILE A 4 18.92 25.00 7.24
C ILE A 4 19.32 26.03 6.16
N ARG A 5 18.99 25.82 4.90
CA ARG A 5 19.33 26.75 3.81
C ARG A 5 18.47 28.01 3.72
N ILE A 6 17.27 28.00 4.31
CA ILE A 6 16.39 29.19 4.31
C ILE A 6 16.89 30.26 5.29
N TYR A 7 17.67 29.89 6.30
CA TYR A 7 18.16 30.82 7.34
C TYR A 7 19.43 31.57 6.98
N THR A 8 20.16 31.20 5.93
CA THR A 8 21.52 31.71 5.70
C THR A 8 21.64 32.76 4.61
N SER A 9 20.60 33.12 3.85
CA SER A 9 20.81 33.96 2.67
C SER A 9 20.12 35.33 2.62
N LYS A 10 19.22 35.68 3.54
CA LYS A 10 18.62 37.04 3.62
C LYS A 10 18.06 37.28 5.02
N GLY A 11 18.49 38.35 5.70
CA GLY A 11 18.15 38.88 7.00
C GLY A 11 16.91 38.36 7.76
N PRO A 12 16.63 38.78 9.00
CA PRO A 12 15.61 38.14 9.85
C PRO A 12 14.23 38.25 9.22
N LYS A 13 13.83 37.24 8.46
CA LYS A 13 12.43 37.06 8.08
C LYS A 13 11.65 36.72 9.35
N SER A 14 10.52 37.39 9.58
CA SER A 14 9.68 37.07 10.73
C SER A 14 9.37 35.56 10.73
N LEU A 15 9.30 34.94 11.90
CA LEU A 15 8.98 33.51 12.08
C LEU A 15 7.70 33.13 11.31
N GLY A 16 6.73 34.07 11.23
CA GLY A 16 5.50 33.88 10.46
C GLY A 16 5.74 33.74 8.95
N THR A 17 6.66 34.54 8.38
CA THR A 17 6.98 34.44 6.95
C THR A 17 7.68 33.12 6.62
N ALA A 18 8.61 32.69 7.47
CA ALA A 18 9.30 31.41 7.31
C ALA A 18 8.32 30.22 7.43
N TYR A 19 7.39 30.27 8.37
CA TYR A 19 6.35 29.25 8.54
C TYR A 19 5.41 29.20 7.33
N SER A 20 4.93 30.34 6.84
CA SER A 20 4.07 30.40 5.65
C SER A 20 4.77 29.81 4.42
N GLN A 21 6.02 30.15 4.17
CA GLN A 21 6.80 29.59 3.08
C GLN A 21 7.04 28.08 3.23
N PHE A 22 7.26 27.60 4.45
CA PHE A 22 7.36 26.15 4.73
C PHE A 22 6.06 25.44 4.45
N MET A 23 4.93 26.00 4.88
CA MET A 23 3.61 25.41 4.63
C MET A 23 3.27 25.40 3.14
N GLU A 24 3.57 26.46 2.42
CA GLU A 24 3.41 26.54 0.96
C GLU A 24 4.26 25.48 0.25
N TYR A 25 5.54 25.37 0.60
CA TYR A 25 6.40 24.30 0.09
C TYR A 25 5.82 22.92 0.41
N LYS A 26 5.42 22.70 1.67
CA LYS A 26 4.88 21.40 2.12
C LYS A 26 3.62 20.99 1.36
N THR A 27 2.79 21.93 0.90
CA THR A 27 1.58 21.62 0.12
C THR A 27 1.86 21.30 -1.35
N ARG A 28 3.04 21.68 -1.88
CA ARG A 28 3.45 21.40 -3.26
C ARG A 28 4.22 20.11 -3.43
N VAL A 29 4.77 19.52 -2.35
CA VAL A 29 5.52 18.26 -2.42
C VAL A 29 4.61 17.17 -2.99
N PRO A 30 5.01 16.49 -4.09
CA PRO A 30 4.23 15.41 -4.66
C PRO A 30 3.98 14.28 -3.66
N VAL A 31 2.85 13.62 -3.82
CA VAL A 31 2.43 12.47 -3.03
C VAL A 31 2.35 11.25 -3.92
N CYS A 32 2.97 10.15 -3.52
CA CYS A 32 2.92 8.89 -4.24
C CYS A 32 2.41 7.78 -3.33
N GLY A 33 1.72 6.81 -3.91
CA GLY A 33 1.19 5.66 -3.19
C GLY A 33 0.64 4.63 -4.15
N ALA A 34 -0.16 3.70 -3.65
CA ALA A 34 -0.74 2.66 -4.48
C ALA A 34 -2.18 2.32 -4.14
N ILE A 35 -2.87 1.77 -5.12
CA ILE A 35 -4.15 1.10 -5.02
C ILE A 35 -3.87 -0.39 -5.03
N LEU A 36 -3.82 -1.00 -3.85
CA LEU A 36 -3.67 -2.44 -3.70
C LEU A 36 -5.00 -3.11 -4.05
N LEU A 37 -5.03 -3.92 -5.11
CA LEU A 37 -6.20 -4.68 -5.55
C LEU A 37 -6.07 -6.14 -5.18
N SER A 38 -7.16 -6.73 -4.69
CA SER A 38 -7.29 -8.17 -4.49
C SER A 38 -7.03 -8.96 -5.78
N GLU A 39 -6.74 -10.26 -5.66
CA GLU A 39 -6.49 -11.15 -6.80
C GLU A 39 -7.66 -11.16 -7.80
N ASP A 40 -8.89 -11.10 -7.31
CA ASP A 40 -10.13 -11.10 -8.10
C ASP A 40 -10.55 -9.71 -8.61
N TRP A 41 -9.81 -8.67 -8.24
CA TRP A 41 -10.06 -7.27 -8.56
C TRP A 41 -11.43 -6.75 -8.08
N THR A 42 -11.95 -7.31 -7.00
CA THR A 42 -13.24 -6.88 -6.43
C THR A 42 -13.08 -5.96 -5.24
N ARG A 43 -11.92 -5.99 -4.58
CA ARG A 43 -11.63 -5.22 -3.37
C ARG A 43 -10.34 -4.42 -3.50
N CYS A 44 -10.23 -3.34 -2.74
CA CYS A 44 -8.98 -2.61 -2.57
C CYS A 44 -8.75 -2.25 -1.10
N VAL A 45 -7.48 -1.98 -0.76
CA VAL A 45 -7.09 -1.61 0.60
C VAL A 45 -7.20 -0.10 0.78
N LEU A 46 -7.78 0.31 1.89
CA LEU A 46 -7.74 1.69 2.38
C LEU A 46 -7.17 1.73 3.80
N VAL A 47 -6.58 2.85 4.12
CA VAL A 47 -6.01 3.16 5.44
C VAL A 47 -6.72 4.34 6.07
N LYS A 48 -6.75 4.39 7.39
CA LYS A 48 -7.34 5.48 8.17
C LYS A 48 -6.37 5.97 9.23
N GLY A 49 -6.17 7.27 9.32
CA GLY A 49 -5.31 7.88 10.32
C GLY A 49 -5.89 7.82 11.75
N TRP A 50 -5.12 8.26 12.73
CA TRP A 50 -5.50 8.22 14.17
C TRP A 50 -6.46 9.33 14.60
N GLY A 51 -6.59 10.40 13.86
CA GLY A 51 -7.44 11.52 14.24
C GLY A 51 -8.94 11.14 14.31
N LYS A 52 -9.70 11.71 15.26
CA LYS A 52 -11.17 11.50 15.35
C LYS A 52 -11.90 11.87 14.05
N SER A 53 -11.39 12.84 13.30
CA SER A 53 -11.90 13.27 11.99
C SER A 53 -11.17 12.61 10.81
N ALA A 54 -10.30 11.62 11.05
CA ALA A 54 -9.55 10.97 10.00
C ALA A 54 -10.48 10.26 9.01
N SER A 55 -10.14 10.41 7.74
CA SER A 55 -10.88 9.84 6.62
C SER A 55 -10.13 8.62 6.08
N TRP A 56 -10.88 7.71 5.46
CA TRP A 56 -10.31 6.63 4.68
C TRP A 56 -9.64 7.18 3.42
N THR A 57 -8.45 6.68 3.09
CA THR A 57 -7.65 7.08 1.94
C THR A 57 -6.87 5.89 1.41
N PHE A 58 -6.39 5.98 0.18
CA PHE A 58 -5.38 5.03 -0.29
C PHE A 58 -4.05 5.26 0.43
N PRO A 59 -3.26 4.20 0.70
CA PRO A 59 -1.93 4.33 1.27
C PRO A 59 -1.04 5.17 0.35
N LYS A 60 -0.47 6.24 0.90
CA LYS A 60 0.32 7.22 0.16
C LYS A 60 0.97 8.23 1.09
N GLY A 61 2.11 8.75 0.70
CA GLY A 61 2.75 9.85 1.39
C GLY A 61 3.64 10.70 0.49
N LYS A 62 4.40 11.59 1.09
CA LYS A 62 5.21 12.56 0.38
C LYS A 62 6.50 11.96 -0.12
N ILE A 63 6.86 12.34 -1.35
CA ILE A 63 8.13 11.95 -1.94
C ILE A 63 9.29 12.60 -1.18
N ASN A 64 10.35 11.82 -0.94
CA ASN A 64 11.59 12.31 -0.37
C ASN A 64 12.49 12.93 -1.46
N GLN A 65 13.52 13.66 -1.02
CA GLN A 65 14.50 14.23 -1.94
C GLN A 65 15.25 13.10 -2.67
N HIS A 66 15.36 13.20 -3.99
CA HIS A 66 16.03 12.21 -4.86
C HIS A 66 15.38 10.81 -4.90
N GLU A 67 14.18 10.66 -4.37
CA GLU A 67 13.39 9.44 -4.44
C GLU A 67 12.60 9.38 -5.75
N SER A 68 12.54 8.21 -6.39
CA SER A 68 11.64 8.03 -7.53
C SER A 68 10.18 7.96 -7.07
N GLN A 69 9.24 8.32 -7.94
CA GLN A 69 7.81 8.27 -7.61
C GLN A 69 7.34 6.83 -7.31
N ARG A 70 7.92 5.85 -8.00
CA ARG A 70 7.62 4.44 -7.77
C ARG A 70 8.18 3.99 -6.41
N ASP A 71 9.41 4.34 -6.07
CA ASP A 71 10.03 3.94 -4.81
C ASP A 71 9.34 4.61 -3.61
N CYS A 72 8.95 5.87 -3.76
CA CYS A 72 8.09 6.54 -2.80
C CYS A 72 6.79 5.75 -2.57
N ALA A 73 6.10 5.34 -3.64
CA ALA A 73 4.86 4.58 -3.52
C ALA A 73 5.08 3.23 -2.81
N VAL A 74 6.17 2.51 -3.12
CA VAL A 74 6.52 1.25 -2.46
C VAL A 74 6.82 1.46 -0.97
N ARG A 75 7.61 2.48 -0.65
CA ARG A 75 7.96 2.82 0.74
C ARG A 75 6.73 3.19 1.56
N GLU A 76 5.91 4.10 1.06
CA GLU A 76 4.71 4.55 1.78
C GLU A 76 3.69 3.42 1.99
N VAL A 77 3.50 2.55 1.00
CA VAL A 77 2.66 1.36 1.16
C VAL A 77 3.22 0.43 2.23
N LEU A 78 4.54 0.21 2.24
CA LEU A 78 5.19 -0.62 3.25
C LEU A 78 5.04 -0.01 4.66
N GLU A 79 5.28 1.30 4.80
CA GLU A 79 5.18 2.01 6.07
C GLU A 79 3.74 2.01 6.61
N GLU A 80 2.75 2.31 5.78
CA GLU A 80 1.36 2.44 6.19
C GLU A 80 0.62 1.10 6.32
N THR A 81 1.04 0.04 5.59
CA THR A 81 0.30 -1.24 5.54
C THR A 81 1.13 -2.48 5.91
N GLY A 82 2.46 -2.37 5.98
CA GLY A 82 3.37 -3.51 6.13
C GLY A 82 3.52 -4.36 4.87
N TYR A 83 2.81 -4.05 3.79
CA TYR A 83 2.84 -4.82 2.55
C TYR A 83 3.92 -4.32 1.60
N ASN A 84 4.81 -5.20 1.15
CA ASN A 84 5.81 -4.85 0.14
C ASN A 84 5.21 -4.87 -1.28
N ALA A 85 4.71 -3.75 -1.73
CA ALA A 85 4.15 -3.60 -3.07
C ALA A 85 5.21 -3.72 -4.19
N GLY A 86 6.50 -3.61 -3.87
CA GLY A 86 7.59 -3.70 -4.84
C GLY A 86 7.67 -5.02 -5.58
N THR A 87 7.14 -6.10 -5.00
CA THR A 87 7.07 -7.43 -5.61
C THR A 87 6.10 -7.52 -6.78
N LEU A 88 5.01 -6.74 -6.73
CA LEU A 88 3.96 -6.70 -7.74
C LEU A 88 4.00 -5.45 -8.63
N LEU A 89 4.75 -4.42 -8.24
CA LEU A 89 4.87 -3.17 -8.97
C LEU A 89 6.17 -3.11 -9.78
N PRO A 90 6.13 -3.33 -11.11
CA PRO A 90 7.31 -3.26 -11.96
C PRO A 90 7.98 -1.88 -11.91
N ALA A 91 9.30 -1.83 -12.15
CA ALA A 91 10.07 -0.58 -12.14
C ALA A 91 9.53 0.45 -13.14
N GLU A 92 9.16 -0.01 -14.33
CA GLU A 92 8.65 0.81 -15.44
C GLU A 92 7.12 0.78 -15.56
N SER A 93 6.41 0.59 -14.43
CA SER A 93 4.95 0.52 -14.45
C SER A 93 4.35 1.83 -14.94
N LYS A 94 3.47 1.72 -15.94
CA LYS A 94 2.66 2.82 -16.47
C LYS A 94 1.22 2.81 -15.96
N ASP A 95 0.87 1.82 -15.15
CA ASP A 95 -0.45 1.68 -14.57
C ASP A 95 -0.57 2.53 -13.31
N TYR A 96 -0.82 3.82 -13.49
CA TYR A 96 -1.04 4.76 -12.42
C TYR A 96 -2.10 5.80 -12.77
N PHE A 97 -2.66 6.43 -11.76
CA PHE A 97 -3.53 7.58 -11.90
C PHE A 97 -2.93 8.80 -11.22
N GLU A 98 -3.04 9.95 -11.89
CA GLU A 98 -2.63 11.22 -11.32
C GLU A 98 -3.83 12.13 -11.07
N LEU A 99 -3.78 12.82 -9.96
CA LEU A 99 -4.73 13.87 -9.60
C LEU A 99 -3.93 15.07 -9.09
N THR A 100 -4.23 16.27 -9.59
CA THR A 100 -3.72 17.50 -9.00
C THR A 100 -4.82 18.12 -8.16
N GLN A 101 -4.54 18.27 -6.87
CA GLN A 101 -5.47 18.91 -5.95
C GLN A 101 -4.77 20.10 -5.32
N ARG A 102 -5.32 21.28 -5.56
CA ARG A 102 -4.68 22.56 -5.27
C ARG A 102 -3.23 22.58 -5.76
N GLU A 103 -2.24 22.69 -5.62
CA GLU A 103 -0.91 22.61 -6.21
C GLU A 103 -0.19 21.28 -5.98
N GLN A 104 -0.82 20.34 -5.25
CA GLN A 104 -0.22 19.04 -4.95
C GLN A 104 -0.57 17.99 -6.00
N LYS A 105 0.45 17.36 -6.56
CA LYS A 105 0.28 16.19 -7.43
C LYS A 105 0.20 14.92 -6.58
N ILE A 106 -0.82 14.11 -6.83
CA ILE A 106 -1.02 12.82 -6.19
C ILE A 106 -0.97 11.74 -7.27
N ARG A 107 -0.03 10.80 -7.16
CA ARG A 107 0.08 9.64 -8.05
C ARG A 107 -0.17 8.37 -7.27
N LEU A 108 -1.11 7.55 -7.76
CA LEU A 108 -1.39 6.23 -7.21
C LEU A 108 -1.16 5.17 -8.28
N TYR A 109 -0.24 4.27 -8.04
CA TYR A 109 0.00 3.10 -8.89
C TYR A 109 -1.07 2.04 -8.65
N VAL A 110 -1.47 1.33 -9.71
CA VAL A 110 -2.38 0.19 -9.58
C VAL A 110 -1.55 -1.07 -9.36
N VAL A 111 -1.80 -1.76 -8.25
CA VAL A 111 -1.07 -2.98 -7.86
C VAL A 111 -2.09 -4.12 -7.72
N PRO A 112 -2.38 -4.84 -8.81
CA PRO A 112 -3.30 -5.97 -8.79
C PRO A 112 -2.63 -7.25 -8.30
N GLY A 113 -3.42 -8.19 -7.79
CA GLY A 113 -2.94 -9.52 -7.41
C GLY A 113 -2.44 -9.61 -5.97
N VAL A 114 -2.89 -8.71 -5.09
CA VAL A 114 -2.60 -8.83 -3.66
C VAL A 114 -3.45 -9.96 -3.08
N PRO A 115 -2.82 -10.95 -2.39
CA PRO A 115 -3.54 -12.07 -1.81
C PRO A 115 -4.67 -11.64 -0.87
N ASN A 116 -5.80 -12.33 -0.94
CA ASN A 116 -6.99 -11.98 -0.17
C ASN A 116 -6.84 -12.19 1.33
N ASP A 117 -5.92 -13.05 1.74
CA ASP A 117 -5.56 -13.41 3.12
C ASP A 117 -4.39 -12.57 3.66
N THR A 118 -3.92 -11.57 2.92
CA THR A 118 -2.84 -10.69 3.37
C THR A 118 -3.21 -10.03 4.69
N SER A 119 -2.38 -10.25 5.70
CA SER A 119 -2.41 -9.52 6.96
C SER A 119 -1.67 -8.21 6.82
N PHE A 120 -2.33 -7.13 7.19
CA PHE A 120 -1.76 -5.78 7.16
C PHE A 120 -1.43 -5.30 8.58
N GLU A 121 -0.24 -4.76 8.74
CA GLU A 121 0.19 -4.16 10.00
C GLU A 121 1.06 -2.92 9.69
N THR A 122 0.64 -1.76 10.19
CA THR A 122 1.40 -0.52 9.98
C THR A 122 2.76 -0.58 10.67
N GLN A 123 3.80 -0.07 10.01
CA GLN A 123 5.13 0.07 10.57
C GLN A 123 5.35 1.46 11.21
N THR A 124 4.39 2.37 11.03
CA THR A 124 4.46 3.73 11.57
C THR A 124 3.72 3.86 12.91
N ARG A 125 4.36 4.55 13.87
CA ARG A 125 3.73 4.79 15.16
C ARG A 125 2.69 5.91 15.07
N ARG A 126 1.44 5.64 15.47
CA ARG A 126 0.33 6.61 15.59
C ARG A 126 -0.01 7.38 14.31
N GLU A 127 0.33 6.86 13.16
CA GLU A 127 -0.03 7.46 11.88
C GLU A 127 -1.29 6.80 11.32
N ILE A 128 -1.29 5.48 11.21
CA ILE A 128 -2.41 4.67 10.75
C ILE A 128 -3.05 3.95 11.94
N SER A 129 -4.37 4.07 12.06
CA SER A 129 -5.18 3.42 13.11
C SER A 129 -5.91 2.18 12.61
N ARG A 130 -6.22 2.11 11.32
CA ARG A 130 -6.97 0.99 10.71
C ARG A 130 -6.55 0.80 9.26
N ILE A 131 -6.51 -0.46 8.84
CA ILE A 131 -6.24 -0.88 7.47
C ILE A 131 -7.30 -1.91 7.13
N GLU A 132 -8.07 -1.71 6.05
CA GLU A 132 -9.17 -2.59 5.73
C GLU A 132 -9.33 -2.81 4.23
N TRP A 133 -9.84 -4.01 3.87
CA TRP A 133 -10.33 -4.32 2.55
C TRP A 133 -11.72 -3.72 2.31
N PHE A 134 -11.88 -2.97 1.25
CA PHE A 134 -13.16 -2.40 0.81
C PHE A 134 -13.58 -2.99 -0.52
N ARG A 135 -14.84 -3.40 -0.64
CA ARG A 135 -15.40 -3.76 -1.94
C ARG A 135 -15.49 -2.51 -2.83
N LEU A 136 -15.12 -2.63 -4.09
CA LEU A 136 -15.20 -1.51 -5.04
C LEU A 136 -16.63 -1.02 -5.27
N THR A 137 -17.62 -1.88 -5.00
CA THR A 137 -19.06 -1.53 -5.05
C THR A 137 -19.47 -0.58 -3.94
N ASP A 138 -18.84 -0.68 -2.77
CA ASP A 138 -19.20 0.05 -1.55
C ASP A 138 -18.51 1.42 -1.46
N LEU A 139 -17.52 1.65 -2.34
CA LEU A 139 -16.78 2.91 -2.37
C LEU A 139 -17.59 4.04 -3.03
N PRO A 140 -17.41 5.29 -2.56
CA PRO A 140 -18.15 6.43 -3.06
C PRO A 140 -17.89 6.64 -4.56
N THR A 141 -18.96 6.88 -5.29
CA THR A 141 -18.96 7.24 -6.71
C THR A 141 -19.84 8.47 -6.93
N LEU A 142 -19.86 9.02 -8.15
CA LEU A 142 -20.74 10.16 -8.50
C LEU A 142 -22.23 9.83 -8.37
N LYS A 143 -22.59 8.55 -8.50
CA LYS A 143 -23.95 8.07 -8.18
C LYS A 143 -23.97 7.80 -6.68
N LYS A 144 -24.87 8.48 -5.93
CA LYS A 144 -25.10 8.18 -4.51
C LYS A 144 -25.31 6.68 -4.38
N PRO A 145 -24.61 5.96 -3.47
CA PRO A 145 -24.96 4.58 -3.17
C PRO A 145 -26.41 4.56 -2.71
N GLN A 146 -27.21 3.70 -3.29
CA GLN A 146 -28.64 3.57 -2.91
C GLN A 146 -28.82 3.10 -1.46
N ASN A 147 -27.78 2.48 -0.89
CA ASN A 147 -27.64 2.19 0.54
C ASN A 147 -26.16 2.39 0.93
N PRO A 148 -25.79 3.48 1.63
CA PRO A 148 -24.50 3.50 2.32
C PRO A 148 -24.54 2.37 3.35
N ALA A 149 -23.63 1.39 3.24
CA ALA A 149 -23.48 0.38 4.27
C ALA A 149 -23.28 1.10 5.62
N PRO A 150 -24.18 0.95 6.61
CA PRO A 150 -24.13 1.71 7.86
C PRO A 150 -22.84 1.45 8.66
N GLU A 151 -22.14 0.35 8.37
CA GLU A 151 -20.91 -0.08 9.03
C GLU A 151 -19.65 0.65 8.54
N LEU A 152 -19.70 1.31 7.37
CA LEU A 152 -18.59 2.07 6.80
C LEU A 152 -18.48 3.49 7.37
N GLY A 153 -18.86 3.70 8.62
CA GLY A 153 -18.90 4.97 9.36
C GLY A 153 -17.62 5.81 9.27
N GLY A 154 -17.30 6.29 8.10
CA GLY A 154 -16.10 7.10 7.90
C GLY A 154 -16.21 7.98 6.66
N LYS A 155 -15.59 9.16 6.75
CA LYS A 155 -15.41 10.06 5.62
C LYS A 155 -14.33 9.49 4.70
N PHE A 156 -14.50 9.64 3.39
CA PHE A 156 -13.50 9.29 2.38
C PHE A 156 -12.83 10.56 1.88
N TYR A 157 -11.50 10.54 1.84
CA TYR A 157 -10.73 11.67 1.31
C TYR A 157 -10.01 11.29 0.03
N ASN A 158 -10.30 12.00 -1.06
CA ASN A 158 -9.72 11.76 -2.38
C ASN A 158 -9.85 10.32 -2.93
N VAL A 159 -10.79 9.52 -2.41
CA VAL A 159 -10.99 8.14 -2.88
C VAL A 159 -11.81 8.11 -4.17
N MET A 160 -12.90 8.88 -4.22
CA MET A 160 -13.85 8.87 -5.34
C MET A 160 -13.22 9.10 -6.72
N PRO A 161 -12.35 10.11 -6.94
CA PRO A 161 -11.75 10.36 -8.26
C PRO A 161 -10.92 9.18 -8.77
N PHE A 162 -10.23 8.49 -7.87
CA PHE A 162 -9.42 7.32 -8.20
C PHE A 162 -10.27 6.08 -8.45
N VAL A 163 -11.30 5.84 -7.65
CA VAL A 163 -12.23 4.69 -7.83
C VAL A 163 -12.90 4.74 -9.19
N MET A 164 -13.30 5.91 -9.67
CA MET A 164 -13.91 6.07 -10.99
C MET A 164 -12.95 5.67 -12.12
N ARG A 165 -11.68 6.06 -12.02
CA ARG A 165 -10.62 5.68 -12.97
C ARG A 165 -10.28 4.20 -12.86
N LEU A 166 -10.19 3.69 -11.64
CA LEU A 166 -9.91 2.29 -11.36
C LEU A 166 -10.97 1.36 -11.97
N LYS A 167 -12.27 1.67 -11.82
CA LYS A 167 -13.34 0.88 -12.43
C LYS A 167 -13.22 0.82 -13.95
N ARG A 168 -12.85 1.91 -14.60
CA ARG A 168 -12.59 1.93 -16.05
C ARG A 168 -11.36 1.09 -16.42
N TRP A 169 -10.28 1.22 -15.67
CA TRP A 169 -9.05 0.44 -15.85
C TRP A 169 -9.34 -1.06 -15.71
N ILE A 170 -10.09 -1.48 -14.68
CA ILE A 170 -10.51 -2.87 -14.48
C ILE A 170 -11.31 -3.38 -15.68
N GLN A 171 -12.27 -2.60 -16.18
CA GLN A 171 -13.09 -3.00 -17.34
C GLN A 171 -12.23 -3.17 -18.61
N ALA A 172 -11.24 -2.31 -18.82
CA ALA A 172 -10.33 -2.41 -19.96
C ALA A 172 -9.42 -3.64 -19.85
N ASN A 173 -8.89 -3.91 -18.67
CA ASN A 173 -7.88 -4.96 -18.47
C ASN A 173 -8.47 -6.36 -18.22
N LYS A 174 -9.70 -6.48 -17.70
CA LYS A 174 -10.38 -7.79 -17.58
C LYS A 174 -10.59 -8.48 -18.93
N ARG A 175 -10.68 -7.73 -20.02
CA ARG A 175 -10.83 -8.29 -21.37
C ARG A 175 -9.52 -8.89 -21.91
N THR A 176 -8.40 -8.36 -21.48
CA THR A 176 -7.06 -8.77 -21.97
C THR A 176 -6.39 -9.80 -21.07
N HIS A 177 -6.85 -9.94 -19.82
CA HIS A 177 -6.32 -10.87 -18.81
C HIS A 177 -7.45 -11.70 -18.20
N PRO A 178 -8.00 -12.70 -18.94
CA PRO A 178 -8.88 -13.67 -18.31
C PRO A 178 -8.05 -14.46 -17.30
N HIS A 179 -8.28 -14.19 -16.02
CA HIS A 179 -7.82 -14.95 -14.86
C HIS A 179 -6.35 -15.41 -14.91
N ARG A 180 -5.42 -14.53 -14.57
CA ARG A 180 -4.04 -14.96 -14.28
C ARG A 180 -4.11 -15.79 -12.99
N PRO A 181 -3.76 -17.08 -13.00
CA PRO A 181 -3.68 -17.87 -11.77
C PRO A 181 -2.65 -17.21 -10.83
N PRO A 182 -2.86 -17.30 -9.51
CA PRO A 182 -1.92 -16.76 -8.54
C PRO A 182 -0.51 -17.29 -8.83
N PRO A 183 0.55 -16.49 -8.60
CA PRO A 183 1.92 -16.98 -8.69
C PRO A 183 2.04 -18.17 -7.76
N GLN A 184 2.37 -19.34 -8.31
CA GLN A 184 2.67 -20.52 -7.49
C GLN A 184 3.86 -20.16 -6.61
N GLN A 185 3.66 -20.18 -5.30
CA GLN A 185 4.76 -20.12 -4.35
C GLN A 185 5.71 -21.29 -4.68
N PRO A 186 7.03 -21.07 -4.70
CA PRO A 186 7.98 -22.18 -4.84
C PRO A 186 7.69 -23.15 -3.71
N SER A 187 7.28 -24.38 -4.08
CA SER A 187 7.07 -25.49 -3.16
C SER A 187 8.33 -25.64 -2.30
N GLN A 188 8.17 -25.48 -0.99
CA GLN A 188 9.25 -25.81 -0.05
C GLN A 188 9.67 -27.27 -0.32
N PRO A 189 10.98 -27.57 -0.40
CA PRO A 189 11.43 -28.95 -0.52
C PRO A 189 10.91 -29.73 0.68
N ALA A 190 10.24 -30.84 0.39
CA ALA A 190 9.76 -31.79 1.40
C ALA A 190 10.91 -32.09 2.38
N GLN A 191 10.71 -31.80 3.65
CA GLN A 191 11.62 -32.19 4.71
C GLN A 191 11.70 -33.72 4.67
N GLY A 192 12.91 -34.20 4.39
CA GLY A 192 13.20 -35.62 4.26
C GLY A 192 12.76 -36.37 5.51
N SER A 193 12.08 -37.47 5.26
CA SER A 193 11.76 -38.49 6.25
C SER A 193 13.00 -38.83 7.05
N SER A 194 12.97 -38.60 8.35
CA SER A 194 13.99 -39.09 9.28
C SER A 194 14.00 -40.61 9.20
N VAL A 195 15.07 -41.17 8.59
CA VAL A 195 15.32 -42.58 8.60
C VAL A 195 15.68 -42.96 10.02
N ASN A 196 14.83 -43.78 10.66
CA ASN A 196 15.06 -44.32 11.99
C ASN A 196 16.26 -45.27 11.96
N LEU A 197 17.37 -44.85 12.57
CA LEU A 197 18.66 -45.57 12.58
C LEU A 197 18.72 -46.73 13.62
N ASP A 198 17.62 -47.04 14.30
CA ASP A 198 17.58 -48.00 15.41
C ASP A 198 17.40 -49.48 15.00
N VAL A 199 17.44 -49.78 13.69
CA VAL A 199 17.21 -51.17 13.23
C VAL A 199 18.52 -51.89 12.82
N LEU A 200 19.71 -51.29 12.91
CA LEU A 200 20.96 -51.87 12.38
C LEU A 200 21.94 -52.40 13.44
N PHE A 201 21.65 -52.39 14.71
CA PHE A 201 22.49 -53.06 15.71
C PHE A 201 21.72 -54.20 16.36
N GLY A 202 21.75 -55.33 15.65
CA GLY A 202 21.34 -56.63 16.18
C GLY A 202 22.21 -57.02 17.38
N SER A 203 21.56 -57.36 18.47
CA SER A 203 22.08 -57.91 19.69
C SER A 203 22.86 -59.22 19.40
N ALA A 204 24.16 -59.21 19.67
CA ALA A 204 24.96 -60.43 19.83
C ALA A 204 24.99 -60.78 21.29
N SER A 205 24.20 -61.77 21.65
CA SER A 205 24.30 -62.51 22.93
C SER A 205 25.44 -63.45 22.86
N THR A 206 26.49 -63.33 23.68
CA THR A 206 27.45 -64.34 23.99
C THR A 206 27.11 -64.92 25.36
N SER A 207 26.68 -66.19 25.30
CA SER A 207 26.67 -67.16 26.42
C SER A 207 28.06 -67.66 26.63
N ALA A 208 28.58 -67.68 27.84
CA ALA A 208 29.68 -68.55 28.29
C ALA A 208 29.48 -68.87 29.76
N ALA A 209 29.40 -70.11 29.99
CA ALA A 209 29.61 -71.01 31.11
C ALA A 209 30.12 -70.48 32.46
#